data_b843d5bcc431bc12fcc8925f8925cdda
#
_entry.id   b843d5bcc431bc12fcc8925f8925cdda
#
_cell.length_a   1.000
_cell.length_b   1.000
_cell.length_c   1.000
_cell.angle_alpha   90.00
_cell.angle_beta   90.00
_cell.angle_gamma   90.00
#
_symmetry.space_group_name_H-M   'P 1'
#
loop_
_entity.id
_entity.type
_entity.pdbx_description
1 polymer ?
#
loop_
_entity_poly.entity_id
_entity_poly.type
_entity_poly.pdbx_seq_one_letter_code
_entity_poly.pdbx_strand_id
1 'polypeptide(L)'
;MRKLFDQELKTLNDKLFSMGALVEKSIEKAINALINSNVEEAKKAIEEDDKIDQAKKDIESLCMKLLLTQQPVASDLRHISSALKMVTDLERIGDHAADISEITILLSRMEYTSDLDILKRMAVKTTEMVIRSLEAFSEGNVEKAKEVINDDDIVDELFLNVKDNVISIISGNPNKGGEATDLLMIGKYFERIGDHATNIAEWAIYSVQGLSLILI
;
A
#
# COMPACT_ATOMS: atom_id res chain seq x y z
N MET A 1 18.75 27.09 14.23
CA MET A 1 18.96 25.93 13.32
C MET A 1 18.10 24.72 13.72
N ARG A 2 18.21 24.16 14.93
CA ARG A 2 17.46 22.94 15.36
C ARG A 2 15.94 23.08 15.22
N LYS A 3 15.33 24.22 15.65
CA LYS A 3 13.86 24.44 15.53
C LYS A 3 13.37 24.41 14.06
N LEU A 4 14.15 24.91 13.13
CA LEU A 4 13.80 24.87 11.71
C LEU A 4 13.86 23.43 11.19
N PHE A 5 14.88 22.67 11.59
CA PHE A 5 15.01 21.26 11.24
C PHE A 5 13.85 20.42 11.78
N ASP A 6 13.46 20.62 13.05
CA ASP A 6 12.32 19.93 13.66
C ASP A 6 11.01 20.25 12.93
N GLN A 7 10.84 21.48 12.43
CA GLN A 7 9.69 21.86 11.60
C GLN A 7 9.71 21.15 10.24
N GLU A 8 10.88 21.05 9.61
CA GLU A 8 11.02 20.33 8.33
C GLU A 8 10.79 18.83 8.48
N LEU A 9 11.22 18.19 9.59
CA LEU A 9 10.89 16.80 9.90
C LEU A 9 9.37 16.61 10.10
N LYS A 10 8.71 17.54 10.78
CA LYS A 10 7.25 17.51 10.89
C LYS A 10 6.60 17.60 9.51
N THR A 11 7.07 18.51 8.65
CA THR A 11 6.58 18.64 7.28
C THR A 11 6.78 17.36 6.48
N LEU A 12 7.88 16.63 6.70
CA LEU A 12 8.13 15.33 6.09
C LEU A 12 7.07 14.30 6.50
N ASN A 13 6.77 14.20 7.80
CA ASN A 13 5.72 13.32 8.30
C ASN A 13 4.35 13.70 7.74
N ASP A 14 3.99 14.99 7.74
CA ASP A 14 2.72 15.48 7.19
C ASP A 14 2.57 15.11 5.71
N LYS A 15 3.66 15.19 4.92
CA LYS A 15 3.66 14.79 3.51
C LYS A 15 3.51 13.27 3.34
N LEU A 16 4.15 12.44 4.18
CA LEU A 16 3.96 10.98 4.18
C LEU A 16 2.50 10.61 4.48
N PHE A 17 1.88 11.23 5.48
CA PHE A 17 0.46 11.02 5.75
C PHE A 17 -0.44 11.47 4.60
N SER A 18 -0.12 12.60 3.97
CA SER A 18 -0.87 13.08 2.80
C SER A 18 -0.78 12.09 1.63
N MET A 19 0.40 11.51 1.39
CA MET A 19 0.60 10.46 0.38
C MET A 19 -0.15 9.18 0.78
N GLY A 20 -0.11 8.78 2.06
CA GLY A 20 -0.88 7.65 2.58
C GLY A 20 -2.39 7.80 2.34
N ALA A 21 -2.94 9.00 2.55
CA ALA A 21 -4.35 9.27 2.26
C ALA A 21 -4.70 9.19 0.75
N LEU A 22 -3.75 9.53 -0.14
CA LEU A 22 -3.93 9.33 -1.58
C LEU A 22 -3.98 7.83 -1.92
N VAL A 23 -3.07 7.05 -1.34
CA VAL A 23 -2.98 5.59 -1.50
C VAL A 23 -4.25 4.91 -0.98
N GLU A 24 -4.69 5.24 0.25
CA GLU A 24 -5.95 4.74 0.83
C GLU A 24 -7.12 4.97 -0.13
N LYS A 25 -7.27 6.20 -0.61
CA LYS A 25 -8.33 6.57 -1.54
C LYS A 25 -8.23 5.82 -2.88
N SER A 26 -7.01 5.52 -3.35
CA SER A 26 -6.79 4.76 -4.58
C SER A 26 -7.27 3.31 -4.39
N ILE A 27 -6.93 2.66 -3.27
CA ILE A 27 -7.41 1.32 -2.92
C ILE A 27 -8.94 1.29 -2.81
N GLU A 28 -9.54 2.26 -2.11
CA GLU A 28 -11.00 2.35 -1.97
C GLU A 28 -11.70 2.47 -3.33
N LYS A 29 -11.16 3.30 -4.23
CA LYS A 29 -11.73 3.45 -5.58
C LYS A 29 -11.59 2.18 -6.40
N ALA A 30 -10.43 1.52 -6.35
CA ALA A 30 -10.19 0.28 -7.08
C ALA A 30 -11.19 -0.81 -6.66
N ILE A 31 -11.39 -1.02 -5.35
CA ILE A 31 -12.34 -2.04 -4.87
C ILE A 31 -13.80 -1.65 -5.14
N ASN A 32 -14.16 -0.39 -5.00
CA ASN A 32 -15.51 0.09 -5.30
C ASN A 32 -15.83 -0.02 -6.80
N ALA A 33 -14.87 0.31 -7.66
CA ALA A 33 -14.99 0.11 -9.11
C ALA A 33 -15.22 -1.37 -9.46
N LEU A 34 -14.47 -2.28 -8.83
CA LEU A 34 -14.62 -3.72 -9.01
C LEU A 34 -16.02 -4.20 -8.60
N ILE A 35 -16.45 -3.85 -7.38
CA ILE A 35 -17.75 -4.29 -6.81
C ILE A 35 -18.92 -3.83 -7.68
N ASN A 36 -18.85 -2.58 -8.17
CA ASN A 36 -19.94 -1.95 -8.92
C ASN A 36 -19.79 -2.12 -10.45
N SER A 37 -18.75 -2.82 -10.93
CA SER A 37 -18.39 -2.91 -12.36
C SER A 37 -18.30 -1.52 -13.03
N ASN A 38 -17.77 -0.53 -12.30
CA ASN A 38 -17.79 0.87 -12.70
C ASN A 38 -16.47 1.27 -13.41
N VAL A 39 -16.49 1.18 -14.74
CA VAL A 39 -15.34 1.52 -15.60
C VAL A 39 -14.85 2.96 -15.42
N GLU A 40 -15.76 3.91 -15.25
CA GLU A 40 -15.38 5.33 -15.09
C GLU A 40 -14.68 5.60 -13.76
N GLU A 41 -15.08 4.91 -12.70
CA GLU A 41 -14.40 4.98 -11.41
C GLU A 41 -13.03 4.31 -11.46
N ALA A 42 -12.90 3.17 -12.14
CA ALA A 42 -11.64 2.50 -12.38
C ALA A 42 -10.64 3.39 -13.15
N LYS A 43 -11.07 4.06 -14.22
CA LYS A 43 -10.23 5.02 -14.95
C LYS A 43 -9.76 6.18 -14.08
N LYS A 44 -10.64 6.72 -13.23
CA LYS A 44 -10.26 7.79 -12.29
C LYS A 44 -9.25 7.32 -11.23
N ALA A 45 -9.31 6.06 -10.82
CA ALA A 45 -8.32 5.50 -9.90
C ALA A 45 -6.94 5.44 -10.58
N ILE A 46 -6.87 5.01 -11.85
CA ILE A 46 -5.63 4.99 -12.64
C ILE A 46 -5.07 6.41 -12.84
N GLU A 47 -5.91 7.39 -13.21
CA GLU A 47 -5.48 8.78 -13.41
C GLU A 47 -4.96 9.45 -12.11
N GLU A 48 -5.42 9.00 -10.95
CA GLU A 48 -4.97 9.54 -9.67
C GLU A 48 -3.59 9.04 -9.23
N ASP A 49 -3.07 8.00 -9.86
CA ASP A 49 -1.73 7.47 -9.61
C ASP A 49 -0.64 8.52 -9.89
N ASP A 50 -0.80 9.35 -10.90
CA ASP A 50 0.07 10.51 -11.16
C ASP A 50 0.26 11.43 -9.93
N LYS A 51 -0.74 11.52 -9.04
CA LYS A 51 -0.65 12.33 -7.82
C LYS A 51 0.22 11.66 -6.75
N ILE A 52 0.18 10.33 -6.68
CA ILE A 52 1.03 9.53 -5.78
C ILE A 52 2.49 9.66 -6.23
N ASP A 53 2.74 9.56 -7.53
CA ASP A 53 4.05 9.77 -8.16
C ASP A 53 4.62 11.18 -7.87
N GLN A 54 3.78 12.21 -7.99
CA GLN A 54 4.20 13.57 -7.67
C GLN A 54 4.50 13.73 -6.18
N ALA A 55 3.69 13.14 -5.31
CA ALA A 55 3.93 13.17 -3.86
C ALA A 55 5.25 12.48 -3.49
N LYS A 56 5.58 11.33 -4.13
CA LYS A 56 6.88 10.66 -4.00
C LYS A 56 8.03 11.61 -4.32
N LYS A 57 8.02 12.25 -5.50
CA LYS A 57 9.07 13.18 -5.95
C LYS A 57 9.25 14.35 -4.96
N ASP A 58 8.15 14.88 -4.44
CA ASP A 58 8.17 15.97 -3.47
C ASP A 58 8.79 15.55 -2.13
N ILE A 59 8.47 14.35 -1.65
CA ILE A 59 9.01 13.79 -0.40
C ILE A 59 10.50 13.48 -0.57
N GLU A 60 10.90 12.84 -1.67
CA GLU A 60 12.30 12.56 -1.98
C GLU A 60 13.14 13.85 -2.03
N SER A 61 12.62 14.89 -2.69
CA SER A 61 13.28 16.21 -2.75
C SER A 61 13.43 16.84 -1.36
N LEU A 62 12.43 16.73 -0.50
CA LEU A 62 12.48 17.21 0.88
C LEU A 62 13.52 16.43 1.70
N CYS A 63 13.55 15.10 1.59
CA CYS A 63 14.53 14.26 2.26
C CYS A 63 15.97 14.64 1.84
N MET A 64 16.21 14.78 0.54
CA MET A 64 17.53 15.20 0.04
C MET A 64 17.91 16.59 0.54
N LYS A 65 16.99 17.55 0.59
CA LYS A 65 17.21 18.87 1.17
C LYS A 65 17.61 18.76 2.64
N LEU A 66 16.92 17.96 3.45
CA LEU A 66 17.19 17.75 4.87
C LEU A 66 18.60 17.16 5.09
N LEU A 67 19.01 16.18 4.28
CA LEU A 67 20.32 15.56 4.35
C LEU A 67 21.45 16.54 4.01
N LEU A 68 21.26 17.40 3.00
CA LEU A 68 22.29 18.31 2.51
C LEU A 68 22.46 19.56 3.37
N THR A 69 21.38 20.07 3.97
CA THR A 69 21.41 21.43 4.55
C THR A 69 21.54 21.46 6.06
N GLN A 70 21.24 20.36 6.79
CA GLN A 70 21.00 20.45 8.23
C GLN A 70 21.97 19.62 9.09
N GLN A 71 22.91 18.87 8.53
CA GLN A 71 23.82 17.98 9.25
C GLN A 71 23.08 17.12 10.31
N PRO A 72 22.19 16.22 9.88
CA PRO A 72 21.36 15.42 10.77
C PRO A 72 22.19 14.54 11.71
N VAL A 73 21.78 14.40 12.98
CA VAL A 73 22.38 13.43 13.89
C VAL A 73 21.89 12.01 13.55
N ALA A 74 22.48 10.99 14.15
CA ALA A 74 22.23 9.59 13.78
C ALA A 74 20.75 9.19 13.77
N SER A 75 19.95 9.64 14.75
CA SER A 75 18.50 9.39 14.80
C SER A 75 17.76 10.08 13.65
N ASP A 76 18.10 11.34 13.37
CA ASP A 76 17.48 12.11 12.28
C ASP A 76 17.80 11.48 10.92
N LEU A 77 19.03 11.01 10.74
CA LEU A 77 19.48 10.33 9.53
C LEU A 77 18.67 9.04 9.30
N ARG A 78 18.44 8.24 10.37
CA ARG A 78 17.62 7.04 10.27
C ARG A 78 16.18 7.38 9.90
N HIS A 79 15.59 8.40 10.52
CA HIS A 79 14.22 8.83 10.23
C HIS A 79 14.06 9.24 8.76
N ILE A 80 14.97 10.09 8.25
CA ILE A 80 14.93 10.55 6.85
C ILE A 80 15.18 9.37 5.88
N SER A 81 16.13 8.48 6.18
CA SER A 81 16.40 7.32 5.33
C SER A 81 15.24 6.31 5.31
N SER A 82 14.56 6.10 6.44
CA SER A 82 13.33 5.32 6.48
C SER A 82 12.24 5.94 5.63
N ALA A 83 12.01 7.26 5.73
CA ALA A 83 11.05 7.97 4.91
C ALA A 83 11.30 7.81 3.40
N LEU A 84 12.58 7.86 2.96
CA LEU A 84 12.97 7.60 1.57
C LEU A 84 12.64 6.19 1.08
N LYS A 85 12.65 5.20 1.96
CA LYS A 85 12.26 3.83 1.63
C LYS A 85 10.74 3.68 1.61
N MET A 86 10.08 4.16 2.65
CA MET A 86 8.63 4.10 2.79
C MET A 86 7.89 4.77 1.64
N VAL A 87 8.42 5.89 1.12
CA VAL A 87 7.78 6.58 -0.01
C VAL A 87 7.79 5.73 -1.28
N THR A 88 8.79 4.85 -1.45
CA THR A 88 8.82 3.88 -2.56
C THR A 88 7.79 2.78 -2.36
N ASP A 89 7.62 2.27 -1.13
CA ASP A 89 6.58 1.28 -0.83
C ASP A 89 5.18 1.87 -1.02
N LEU A 90 4.94 3.13 -0.62
CA LEU A 90 3.67 3.83 -0.84
C LEU A 90 3.34 3.99 -2.33
N GLU A 91 4.33 4.34 -3.17
CA GLU A 91 4.12 4.41 -4.63
C GLU A 91 3.77 3.03 -5.19
N ARG A 92 4.45 1.94 -4.77
CA ARG A 92 4.12 0.59 -5.21
C ARG A 92 2.71 0.15 -4.83
N ILE A 93 2.22 0.59 -3.67
CA ILE A 93 0.83 0.35 -3.27
C ILE A 93 -0.13 1.08 -4.23
N GLY A 94 0.18 2.31 -4.64
CA GLY A 94 -0.56 3.06 -5.65
C GLY A 94 -0.59 2.33 -6.99
N ASP A 95 0.57 1.92 -7.50
CA ASP A 95 0.72 1.10 -8.72
C ASP A 95 -0.23 -0.11 -8.68
N HIS A 96 -0.25 -0.86 -7.56
CA HIS A 96 -1.11 -2.05 -7.44
C HIS A 96 -2.60 -1.72 -7.38
N ALA A 97 -2.99 -0.59 -6.82
CA ALA A 97 -4.39 -0.12 -6.88
C ALA A 97 -4.80 0.26 -8.32
N ALA A 98 -3.89 0.85 -9.10
CA ALA A 98 -4.08 1.10 -10.53
C ALA A 98 -4.18 -0.22 -11.33
N ASP A 99 -3.30 -1.19 -11.08
CA ASP A 99 -3.34 -2.54 -11.69
C ASP A 99 -4.70 -3.24 -11.45
N ILE A 100 -5.22 -3.19 -10.21
CA ILE A 100 -6.55 -3.71 -9.86
C ILE A 100 -7.63 -3.03 -10.69
N SER A 101 -7.52 -1.71 -10.88
CA SER A 101 -8.47 -0.92 -11.67
C SER A 101 -8.41 -1.25 -13.16
N GLU A 102 -7.22 -1.51 -13.70
CA GLU A 102 -7.05 -1.97 -15.09
C GLU A 102 -7.72 -3.33 -15.33
N ILE A 103 -7.53 -4.29 -14.42
CA ILE A 103 -8.20 -5.60 -14.49
C ILE A 103 -9.71 -5.43 -14.36
N THR A 104 -10.18 -4.53 -13.51
CA THR A 104 -11.62 -4.22 -13.38
C THR A 104 -12.23 -3.76 -14.70
N ILE A 105 -11.52 -2.94 -15.50
CA ILE A 105 -11.97 -2.53 -16.83
C ILE A 105 -12.07 -3.73 -17.78
N LEU A 106 -11.17 -4.70 -17.68
CA LEU A 106 -11.23 -5.92 -18.50
C LEU A 106 -12.41 -6.80 -18.09
N LEU A 107 -12.61 -7.03 -16.79
CA LEU A 107 -13.71 -7.80 -16.22
C LEU A 107 -15.08 -7.20 -16.54
N SER A 108 -15.22 -5.87 -16.58
CA SER A 108 -16.49 -5.21 -16.88
C SER A 108 -17.06 -5.53 -18.28
N ARG A 109 -16.24 -6.07 -19.17
CA ARG A 109 -16.65 -6.54 -20.51
C ARG A 109 -17.27 -7.95 -20.46
N MET A 110 -17.21 -8.61 -19.33
CA MET A 110 -17.72 -9.95 -19.09
C MET A 110 -18.84 -9.86 -18.05
N GLU A 111 -19.87 -10.72 -18.17
CA GLU A 111 -20.86 -10.89 -17.10
C GLU A 111 -20.26 -11.77 -16.01
N TYR A 112 -19.50 -11.20 -15.07
CA TYR A 112 -19.00 -11.96 -13.94
C TYR A 112 -20.01 -11.94 -12.78
N THR A 113 -20.17 -13.11 -12.15
CA THR A 113 -21.12 -13.34 -11.06
C THR A 113 -20.44 -13.88 -9.81
N SER A 114 -19.12 -13.76 -9.74
CA SER A 114 -18.33 -14.30 -8.64
C SER A 114 -18.52 -13.50 -7.35
N ASP A 115 -18.47 -14.16 -6.23
CA ASP A 115 -18.49 -13.52 -4.92
C ASP A 115 -17.16 -12.78 -4.68
N LEU A 116 -17.26 -11.48 -4.40
CA LEU A 116 -16.12 -10.59 -4.17
C LEU A 116 -15.84 -10.34 -2.69
N ASP A 117 -16.52 -11.03 -1.77
CA ASP A 117 -16.40 -10.74 -0.32
C ASP A 117 -14.97 -10.96 0.21
N ILE A 118 -14.28 -11.96 -0.30
CA ILE A 118 -12.87 -12.20 0.10
C ILE A 118 -12.00 -11.02 -0.33
N LEU A 119 -12.14 -10.54 -1.57
CA LEU A 119 -11.38 -9.40 -2.09
C LEU A 119 -11.70 -8.09 -1.34
N LYS A 120 -12.97 -7.88 -0.95
CA LYS A 120 -13.36 -6.77 -0.08
C LYS A 120 -12.64 -6.81 1.27
N ARG A 121 -12.59 -8.00 1.88
CA ARG A 121 -11.89 -8.19 3.15
C ARG A 121 -10.40 -7.94 3.02
N MET A 122 -9.78 -8.38 1.92
CA MET A 122 -8.37 -8.09 1.62
C MET A 122 -8.15 -6.57 1.49
N ALA A 123 -8.99 -5.86 0.72
CA ALA A 123 -8.90 -4.42 0.56
C ALA A 123 -8.98 -3.67 1.90
N VAL A 124 -9.93 -4.02 2.75
CA VAL A 124 -10.09 -3.40 4.09
C VAL A 124 -8.86 -3.67 4.94
N LYS A 125 -8.38 -4.93 4.99
CA LYS A 125 -7.24 -5.30 5.84
C LYS A 125 -5.95 -4.64 5.40
N THR A 126 -5.65 -4.64 4.10
CA THR A 126 -4.44 -4.00 3.57
C THR A 126 -4.47 -2.49 3.75
N THR A 127 -5.62 -1.83 3.57
CA THR A 127 -5.78 -0.40 3.86
C THR A 127 -5.49 -0.09 5.33
N GLU A 128 -6.04 -0.89 6.26
CA GLU A 128 -5.76 -0.77 7.70
C GLU A 128 -4.26 -0.91 8.00
N MET A 129 -3.60 -1.89 7.40
CA MET A 129 -2.15 -2.10 7.56
C MET A 129 -1.35 -0.89 7.08
N VAL A 130 -1.66 -0.31 5.93
CA VAL A 130 -1.00 0.90 5.40
C VAL A 130 -1.12 2.07 6.37
N ILE A 131 -2.32 2.36 6.85
CA ILE A 131 -2.56 3.48 7.77
C ILE A 131 -1.78 3.26 9.08
N ARG A 132 -1.90 2.08 9.68
CA ARG A 132 -1.25 1.75 10.96
C ARG A 132 0.27 1.73 10.86
N SER A 133 0.84 1.34 9.72
CA SER A 133 2.29 1.40 9.50
C SER A 133 2.83 2.84 9.47
N LEU A 134 2.10 3.78 8.84
CA LEU A 134 2.43 5.20 8.85
C LEU A 134 2.28 5.83 10.25
N GLU A 135 1.23 5.47 10.98
CA GLU A 135 1.06 5.90 12.37
C GLU A 135 2.22 5.41 13.24
N ALA A 136 2.59 4.12 13.11
CA ALA A 136 3.70 3.53 13.85
C ALA A 136 5.01 4.29 13.61
N PHE A 137 5.28 4.69 12.36
CA PHE A 137 6.45 5.49 12.01
C PHE A 137 6.40 6.89 12.65
N SER A 138 5.28 7.59 12.53
CA SER A 138 5.15 8.96 13.05
C SER A 138 5.23 9.03 14.57
N GLU A 139 4.66 8.03 15.25
CA GLU A 139 4.65 7.92 16.71
C GLU A 139 5.95 7.31 17.26
N GLY A 140 6.78 6.70 16.41
CA GLY A 140 7.92 5.88 16.86
C GLY A 140 7.46 4.65 17.64
N ASN A 141 6.29 4.09 17.32
CA ASN A 141 5.64 3.02 18.06
C ASN A 141 6.02 1.65 17.49
N VAL A 142 7.05 1.04 18.06
CA VAL A 142 7.57 -0.27 17.64
C VAL A 142 6.54 -1.39 17.80
N GLU A 143 5.73 -1.37 18.85
CA GLU A 143 4.74 -2.43 19.08
C GLU A 143 3.61 -2.37 18.05
N LYS A 144 3.12 -1.17 17.71
CA LYS A 144 2.15 -0.99 16.63
C LYS A 144 2.71 -1.50 15.28
N ALA A 145 3.99 -1.24 15.01
CA ALA A 145 4.64 -1.74 13.79
C ALA A 145 4.70 -3.28 13.76
N LYS A 146 5.04 -3.92 14.87
CA LYS A 146 5.02 -5.40 14.98
C LYS A 146 3.63 -5.99 14.80
N GLU A 147 2.59 -5.33 15.32
CA GLU A 147 1.21 -5.76 15.08
C GLU A 147 0.86 -5.74 13.60
N VAL A 148 1.28 -4.69 12.86
CA VAL A 148 1.07 -4.62 11.40
C VAL A 148 1.78 -5.76 10.68
N ILE A 149 3.02 -6.08 11.07
CA ILE A 149 3.76 -7.22 10.49
C ILE A 149 3.03 -8.54 10.73
N ASN A 150 2.47 -8.75 11.94
CA ASN A 150 1.68 -9.96 12.24
C ASN A 150 0.33 -10.00 11.50
N ASP A 151 -0.24 -8.84 11.15
CA ASP A 151 -1.48 -8.73 10.40
C ASP A 151 -1.36 -9.26 8.95
N ASP A 152 -0.14 -9.36 8.43
CA ASP A 152 0.17 -9.90 7.10
C ASP A 152 -0.26 -11.36 6.95
N ASP A 153 -0.12 -12.17 8.00
CA ASP A 153 -0.60 -13.56 8.02
C ASP A 153 -2.10 -13.65 7.69
N ILE A 154 -2.90 -12.62 8.05
CA ILE A 154 -4.33 -12.57 7.75
C ILE A 154 -4.56 -12.34 6.25
N VAL A 155 -3.75 -11.47 5.63
CA VAL A 155 -3.83 -11.18 4.19
C VAL A 155 -3.44 -12.40 3.39
N ASP A 156 -2.39 -13.10 3.81
CA ASP A 156 -1.93 -14.35 3.21
C ASP A 156 -3.00 -15.46 3.27
N GLU A 157 -3.66 -15.62 4.43
CA GLU A 157 -4.78 -16.57 4.56
C GLU A 157 -5.95 -16.21 3.63
N LEU A 158 -6.29 -14.92 3.54
CA LEU A 158 -7.33 -14.46 2.61
C LEU A 158 -6.94 -14.74 1.15
N PHE A 159 -5.67 -14.56 0.77
CA PHE A 159 -5.21 -14.87 -0.57
C PHE A 159 -5.27 -16.40 -0.87
N LEU A 160 -4.97 -17.26 0.10
CA LEU A 160 -5.20 -18.70 -0.04
C LEU A 160 -6.68 -19.01 -0.31
N ASN A 161 -7.60 -18.34 0.40
CA ASN A 161 -9.03 -18.51 0.16
C ASN A 161 -9.45 -18.03 -1.25
N VAL A 162 -8.83 -16.95 -1.78
CA VAL A 162 -9.04 -16.53 -3.19
C VAL A 162 -8.61 -17.64 -4.15
N LYS A 163 -7.46 -18.28 -3.93
CA LYS A 163 -6.97 -19.39 -4.76
C LYS A 163 -7.93 -20.57 -4.77
N ASP A 164 -8.43 -20.97 -3.61
CA ASP A 164 -9.40 -22.07 -3.49
C ASP A 164 -10.73 -21.74 -4.20
N ASN A 165 -11.19 -20.49 -4.07
CA ASN A 165 -12.39 -20.01 -4.78
C ASN A 165 -12.19 -20.06 -6.31
N VAL A 166 -11.05 -19.59 -6.81
CA VAL A 166 -10.68 -19.64 -8.23
C VAL A 166 -10.66 -21.08 -8.76
N ILE A 167 -10.06 -22.01 -8.03
CA ILE A 167 -10.04 -23.44 -8.39
C ILE A 167 -11.48 -23.98 -8.49
N SER A 168 -12.34 -23.62 -7.53
CA SER A 168 -13.76 -24.01 -7.53
C SER A 168 -14.54 -23.48 -8.73
N ILE A 169 -14.33 -22.18 -9.07
CA ILE A 169 -14.96 -21.56 -10.25
C ILE A 169 -14.56 -22.29 -11.54
N ILE A 170 -13.26 -22.54 -11.74
CA ILE A 170 -12.73 -23.20 -12.94
C ILE A 170 -13.22 -24.65 -13.04
N SER A 171 -13.24 -25.38 -11.90
CA SER A 171 -13.70 -26.75 -11.84
C SER A 171 -15.22 -26.86 -12.12
N GLY A 172 -16.01 -25.88 -11.67
CA GLY A 172 -17.44 -25.83 -11.93
C GLY A 172 -17.81 -25.42 -13.36
N ASN A 173 -17.04 -24.50 -13.95
CA ASN A 173 -17.21 -24.04 -15.32
C ASN A 173 -15.89 -23.58 -15.95
N PRO A 174 -15.23 -24.44 -16.76
CA PRO A 174 -13.98 -24.11 -17.40
C PRO A 174 -14.00 -22.86 -18.30
N ASN A 175 -15.18 -22.46 -18.82
CA ASN A 175 -15.32 -21.25 -19.63
C ASN A 175 -15.13 -19.96 -18.81
N LYS A 176 -15.20 -20.04 -17.49
CA LYS A 176 -14.92 -18.94 -16.55
C LYS A 176 -13.43 -18.80 -16.20
N GLY A 177 -12.55 -19.57 -16.84
CA GLY A 177 -11.11 -19.57 -16.54
C GLY A 177 -10.46 -18.18 -16.64
N GLY A 178 -10.85 -17.35 -17.63
CA GLY A 178 -10.36 -15.98 -17.78
C GLY A 178 -10.76 -15.09 -16.60
N GLU A 179 -12.07 -15.03 -16.30
CA GLU A 179 -12.60 -14.31 -15.13
C GLU A 179 -11.90 -14.72 -13.83
N ALA A 180 -11.80 -16.04 -13.59
CA ALA A 180 -11.20 -16.58 -12.40
C ALA A 180 -9.72 -16.20 -12.26
N THR A 181 -8.96 -16.20 -13.38
CA THR A 181 -7.55 -15.78 -13.39
C THR A 181 -7.41 -14.28 -13.08
N ASP A 182 -8.28 -13.43 -13.62
CA ASP A 182 -8.29 -12.00 -13.33
C ASP A 182 -8.58 -11.73 -11.85
N LEU A 183 -9.52 -12.46 -11.23
CA LEU A 183 -9.80 -12.37 -9.79
C LEU A 183 -8.61 -12.84 -8.94
N LEU A 184 -7.88 -13.87 -9.38
CA LEU A 184 -6.66 -14.31 -8.73
C LEU A 184 -5.58 -13.22 -8.76
N MET A 185 -5.43 -12.54 -9.90
CA MET A 185 -4.47 -11.44 -10.03
C MET A 185 -4.81 -10.26 -9.13
N ILE A 186 -6.10 -9.89 -9.02
CA ILE A 186 -6.56 -8.87 -8.06
C ILE A 186 -6.20 -9.27 -6.63
N GLY A 187 -6.47 -10.53 -6.24
CA GLY A 187 -6.07 -11.05 -4.93
C GLY A 187 -4.55 -10.95 -4.70
N LYS A 188 -3.74 -11.26 -5.73
CA LYS A 188 -2.28 -11.13 -5.65
C LYS A 188 -1.80 -9.69 -5.50
N TYR A 189 -2.49 -8.72 -6.12
CA TYR A 189 -2.16 -7.32 -5.90
C TYR A 189 -2.50 -6.84 -4.48
N PHE A 190 -3.62 -7.30 -3.89
CA PHE A 190 -3.90 -7.01 -2.48
C PHE A 190 -2.87 -7.63 -1.54
N GLU A 191 -2.42 -8.86 -1.79
CA GLU A 191 -1.35 -9.48 -0.99
C GLU A 191 -0.07 -8.64 -1.10
N ARG A 192 0.34 -8.18 -2.29
CA ARG A 192 1.49 -7.29 -2.46
C ARG A 192 1.33 -5.95 -1.75
N ILE A 193 0.11 -5.41 -1.66
CA ILE A 193 -0.17 -4.20 -0.86
C ILE A 193 0.12 -4.49 0.62
N GLY A 194 -0.25 -5.68 1.13
CA GLY A 194 0.10 -6.14 2.47
C GLY A 194 1.62 -6.21 2.68
N ASP A 195 2.35 -6.87 1.76
CA ASP A 195 3.82 -6.95 1.78
C ASP A 195 4.46 -5.55 1.90
N HIS A 196 4.00 -4.57 1.10
CA HIS A 196 4.53 -3.21 1.14
C HIS A 196 4.16 -2.48 2.44
N ALA A 197 2.98 -2.71 3.01
CA ALA A 197 2.62 -2.17 4.32
C ALA A 197 3.50 -2.75 5.45
N THR A 198 3.83 -4.04 5.35
CA THR A 198 4.80 -4.70 6.23
C THR A 198 6.18 -4.07 6.10
N ASN A 199 6.69 -3.82 4.89
CA ASN A 199 7.94 -3.10 4.68
C ASN A 199 7.93 -1.72 5.35
N ILE A 200 6.84 -0.95 5.23
CA ILE A 200 6.69 0.36 5.88
C ILE A 200 6.79 0.20 7.41
N ALA A 201 6.15 -0.82 7.99
CA ALA A 201 6.23 -1.10 9.42
C ALA A 201 7.65 -1.48 9.87
N GLU A 202 8.38 -2.26 9.07
CA GLU A 202 9.80 -2.59 9.32
C GLU A 202 10.69 -1.34 9.30
N TRP A 203 10.45 -0.42 8.35
CA TRP A 203 11.14 0.87 8.32
C TRP A 203 10.80 1.75 9.52
N ALA A 204 9.58 1.67 10.06
CA ALA A 204 9.22 2.32 11.31
C ALA A 204 10.05 1.79 12.48
N ILE A 205 10.22 0.48 12.61
CA ILE A 205 11.08 -0.15 13.63
C ILE A 205 12.53 0.29 13.47
N TYR A 206 13.05 0.24 12.24
CA TYR A 206 14.43 0.67 11.96
C TYR A 206 14.68 2.12 12.33
N SER A 207 13.74 3.02 12.07
CA SER A 207 13.88 4.45 12.41
C SER A 207 14.13 4.68 13.90
N VAL A 208 13.54 3.86 14.76
CA VAL A 208 13.65 3.93 16.22
C VAL A 208 14.87 3.16 16.73
N GLN A 209 14.99 1.90 16.36
CA GLN A 209 15.96 0.97 16.97
C GLN A 209 17.30 0.93 16.23
N GLY A 210 17.35 1.32 14.97
CA GLY A 210 18.54 1.20 14.12
C GLY A 210 18.90 -0.23 13.73
N LEU A 211 18.00 -1.19 13.99
CA LEU A 211 18.13 -2.58 13.59
C LEU A 211 17.22 -2.82 12.37
N SER A 212 17.79 -3.25 11.26
CA SER A 212 17.03 -3.63 10.07
C SER A 212 16.61 -5.09 10.18
N LEU A 213 15.31 -5.36 10.20
CA LEU A 213 14.76 -6.72 10.10
C LEU A 213 14.91 -7.29 8.67
N ILE A 214 15.10 -6.41 7.69
CA ILE A 214 15.26 -6.76 6.25
C ILE A 214 16.65 -7.40 5.97
N LEU A 215 17.60 -7.30 6.89
CA LEU A 215 18.98 -7.78 6.71
C LEU A 215 19.27 -9.09 7.47
N ILE A 216 18.27 -9.75 8.01
CA ILE A 216 18.33 -11.06 8.62
C ILE A 216 17.53 -12.05 7.77
#